data_2a2c9fb68fd6525985ee25041c644b5d
#
_entry.id   2a2c9fb68fd6525985ee25041c644b5d
#
_cell.length_a   1.000
_cell.length_b   1.000
_cell.length_c   1.000
_cell.angle_alpha   90.00
_cell.angle_beta   90.00
_cell.angle_gamma   90.00
#
_symmetry.space_group_name_H-M   'P 1'
#
loop_
_entity.id
_entity.type
_entity.pdbx_description
1 polymer ?
#
loop_
_entity_poly.entity_id
_entity_poly.type
_entity_poly.pdbx_seq_one_letter_code
_entity_poly.pdbx_strand_id
1 'polypeptide(L)'
;FVELYNNSSESVSLGGWNFSSNNIDFTFDDSHGLDAGAYLVLARNADTYEGSIGHGGTSLLNNGETLTLIDSNGELADVITYSDGFQGDDDQWPPEADAEGATLELIDANLDNNVPESWQSSYVVPGGTPGYENSSAPEDVEGCTDTDACNFDSEATSDDGSCEYPEENFDCDG
;
A
#
# COMPACT_ATOMS: atom_id res chain seq x y z
N PHE A 1 -7.55 -5.29 -5.58
CA PHE A 1 -6.65 -6.45 -5.41
C PHE A 1 -6.34 -6.69 -3.95
N VAL A 2 -5.78 -7.86 -3.65
CA VAL A 2 -5.08 -8.17 -2.40
C VAL A 2 -3.68 -8.61 -2.77
N GLU A 3 -2.70 -8.25 -1.96
CA GLU A 3 -1.32 -8.66 -2.14
C GLU A 3 -0.86 -9.50 -0.95
N LEU A 4 -0.20 -10.60 -1.25
CA LEU A 4 0.47 -11.44 -0.27
C LEU A 4 1.98 -11.20 -0.40
N TYR A 5 2.65 -11.04 0.74
CA TYR A 5 4.10 -10.91 0.83
C TYR A 5 4.69 -12.04 1.66
N ASN A 6 5.70 -12.71 1.14
CA ASN A 6 6.41 -13.75 1.90
C ASN A 6 7.54 -13.14 2.73
N ASN A 7 7.22 -12.81 3.98
CA ASN A 7 8.16 -12.25 4.96
C ASN A 7 9.17 -13.30 5.52
N SER A 8 9.11 -14.54 5.08
CA SER A 8 10.03 -15.58 5.54
C SER A 8 11.32 -15.62 4.70
N SER A 9 12.31 -16.38 5.18
CA SER A 9 13.57 -16.60 4.45
C SER A 9 13.54 -17.77 3.47
N GLU A 10 12.40 -18.44 3.30
CA GLU A 10 12.24 -19.62 2.46
C GLU A 10 11.05 -19.46 1.53
N SER A 11 11.09 -20.12 0.37
CA SER A 11 9.96 -20.18 -0.54
C SER A 11 8.82 -21.00 0.08
N VAL A 12 7.57 -20.54 -0.10
CA VAL A 12 6.36 -21.19 0.37
C VAL A 12 5.57 -21.71 -0.83
N SER A 13 5.16 -23.01 -0.78
CA SER A 13 4.17 -23.53 -1.71
C SER A 13 2.77 -23.16 -1.22
N LEU A 14 1.99 -22.51 -2.06
CA LEU A 14 0.62 -22.11 -1.74
C LEU A 14 -0.42 -23.16 -2.16
N GLY A 15 -0.02 -24.27 -2.79
CA GLY A 15 -0.95 -25.34 -3.21
C GLY A 15 -1.85 -25.79 -2.07
N GLY A 16 -3.16 -25.72 -2.26
CA GLY A 16 -4.17 -26.05 -1.26
C GLY A 16 -4.42 -25.01 -0.18
N TRP A 17 -3.69 -23.88 -0.19
CA TRP A 17 -4.04 -22.74 0.67
C TRP A 17 -5.35 -22.10 0.20
N ASN A 18 -6.08 -21.50 1.14
CA ASN A 18 -7.34 -20.82 0.85
C ASN A 18 -7.29 -19.37 1.32
N PHE A 19 -7.59 -18.45 0.40
CA PHE A 19 -7.86 -17.05 0.69
C PHE A 19 -9.36 -16.80 0.64
N SER A 20 -9.92 -16.22 1.70
CA SER A 20 -11.35 -15.95 1.80
C SER A 20 -11.66 -14.57 2.39
N SER A 21 -12.81 -14.05 1.99
CA SER A 21 -13.43 -12.85 2.51
C SER A 21 -14.95 -13.01 2.46
N ASN A 22 -15.72 -11.93 2.68
CA ASN A 22 -17.18 -11.99 2.58
C ASN A 22 -17.68 -12.44 1.20
N ASN A 23 -16.93 -12.13 0.15
CA ASN A 23 -17.34 -12.33 -1.25
C ASN A 23 -16.31 -13.11 -2.09
N ILE A 24 -15.21 -13.52 -1.49
CA ILE A 24 -14.13 -14.23 -2.16
C ILE A 24 -13.88 -15.53 -1.40
N ASP A 25 -13.78 -16.62 -2.15
CA ASP A 25 -13.35 -17.93 -1.67
C ASP A 25 -12.48 -18.55 -2.75
N PHE A 26 -11.17 -18.46 -2.56
CA PHE A 26 -10.18 -18.83 -3.58
C PHE A 26 -9.17 -19.82 -3.00
N THR A 27 -9.05 -20.99 -3.64
CA THR A 27 -8.04 -21.97 -3.30
C THR A 27 -6.92 -21.97 -4.32
N PHE A 28 -5.69 -21.81 -3.87
CA PHE A 28 -4.50 -21.88 -4.72
C PHE A 28 -4.27 -23.29 -5.21
N ASP A 29 -3.93 -23.46 -6.46
CA ASP A 29 -3.50 -24.74 -7.01
C ASP A 29 -2.00 -25.01 -6.76
N ASP A 30 -1.56 -26.25 -7.06
CA ASP A 30 -0.20 -26.71 -6.79
C ASP A 30 0.89 -25.96 -7.59
N SER A 31 0.52 -25.18 -8.60
CA SER A 31 1.48 -24.39 -9.39
C SER A 31 1.84 -23.08 -8.73
N HIS A 32 1.09 -22.64 -7.72
CA HIS A 32 1.31 -21.39 -7.03
C HIS A 32 2.33 -21.54 -5.90
N GLY A 33 3.28 -20.64 -5.89
CA GLY A 33 4.28 -20.53 -4.85
C GLY A 33 4.69 -19.06 -4.69
N LEU A 34 5.34 -18.76 -3.58
CA LEU A 34 5.79 -17.43 -3.25
C LEU A 34 7.21 -17.53 -2.68
N ASP A 35 8.18 -17.06 -3.44
CA ASP A 35 9.58 -17.05 -3.03
C ASP A 35 9.79 -16.12 -1.83
N ALA A 36 10.88 -16.36 -1.09
CA ALA A 36 11.28 -15.49 0.02
C ALA A 36 11.40 -14.03 -0.45
N GLY A 37 10.74 -13.11 0.24
CA GLY A 37 10.72 -11.69 -0.09
C GLY A 37 9.94 -11.34 -1.36
N ALA A 38 9.16 -12.26 -1.92
CA ALA A 38 8.35 -11.99 -3.12
C ALA A 38 6.93 -11.57 -2.78
N TYR A 39 6.29 -10.94 -3.76
CA TYR A 39 4.90 -10.49 -3.72
C TYR A 39 4.04 -11.31 -4.67
N LEU A 40 2.78 -11.51 -4.32
CA LEU A 40 1.78 -12.18 -5.15
C LEU A 40 0.48 -11.40 -5.11
N VAL A 41 0.04 -10.92 -6.25
CA VAL A 41 -1.19 -10.13 -6.39
C VAL A 41 -2.36 -11.03 -6.73
N LEU A 42 -3.40 -11.01 -5.90
CA LEU A 42 -4.71 -11.58 -6.15
C LEU A 42 -5.65 -10.48 -6.64
N ALA A 43 -6.02 -10.53 -7.90
CA ALA A 43 -6.95 -9.60 -8.51
C ALA A 43 -8.28 -10.29 -8.86
N ARG A 44 -9.33 -9.51 -9.12
CA ARG A 44 -10.61 -10.06 -9.55
C ARG A 44 -10.47 -10.87 -10.84
N ASN A 45 -9.73 -10.34 -11.81
CA ASN A 45 -9.41 -11.02 -13.06
C ASN A 45 -7.90 -11.22 -13.14
N ALA A 46 -7.49 -12.37 -13.68
CA ALA A 46 -6.09 -12.60 -14.04
C ALA A 46 -5.61 -11.51 -15.02
N ASP A 47 -4.32 -11.24 -14.99
CA ASP A 47 -3.65 -10.28 -15.87
C ASP A 47 -4.12 -8.80 -15.68
N THR A 48 -4.84 -8.49 -14.59
CA THR A 48 -5.14 -7.09 -14.24
C THR A 48 -3.87 -6.31 -13.94
N TYR A 49 -2.95 -6.96 -13.25
CA TYR A 49 -1.57 -6.51 -13.01
C TYR A 49 -0.61 -7.57 -13.52
N GLU A 50 0.62 -7.19 -13.78
CA GLU A 50 1.64 -8.14 -14.28
C GLU A 50 1.80 -9.32 -13.29
N GLY A 51 1.60 -10.54 -13.78
CA GLY A 51 1.70 -11.75 -12.96
C GLY A 51 0.58 -11.98 -11.94
N SER A 52 -0.48 -11.17 -11.95
CA SER A 52 -1.58 -11.35 -11.01
C SER A 52 -2.40 -12.61 -11.27
N ILE A 53 -2.90 -13.20 -10.19
CA ILE A 53 -3.80 -14.36 -10.20
C ILE A 53 -5.24 -13.85 -10.13
N GLY A 54 -6.13 -14.42 -10.93
CA GLY A 54 -7.56 -14.11 -10.91
C GLY A 54 -8.31 -14.97 -9.90
N HIS A 55 -8.87 -14.37 -8.85
CA HIS A 55 -9.73 -15.10 -7.91
C HIS A 55 -11.17 -15.30 -8.41
N GLY A 56 -11.60 -14.59 -9.47
CA GLY A 56 -12.91 -14.77 -10.13
C GLY A 56 -14.12 -14.36 -9.27
N GLY A 57 -13.92 -13.92 -8.06
CA GLY A 57 -14.96 -13.46 -7.15
C GLY A 57 -15.44 -12.04 -7.45
N THR A 58 -16.19 -11.47 -6.51
CA THR A 58 -16.58 -10.06 -6.55
C THR A 58 -15.49 -9.16 -5.96
N SER A 59 -15.73 -7.87 -5.91
CA SER A 59 -14.79 -6.94 -5.29
C SER A 59 -14.78 -7.08 -3.77
N LEU A 60 -13.68 -6.68 -3.15
CA LEU A 60 -13.62 -6.39 -1.73
C LEU A 60 -14.68 -5.36 -1.33
N LEU A 61 -15.12 -5.41 -0.08
CA LEU A 61 -16.08 -4.43 0.42
C LEU A 61 -15.38 -3.10 0.71
N ASN A 62 -15.96 -2.03 0.21
CA ASN A 62 -15.39 -0.68 0.35
C ASN A 62 -15.34 -0.23 1.81
N ASN A 63 -16.35 -0.58 2.60
CA ASN A 63 -16.46 -0.18 4.00
C ASN A 63 -15.76 -1.13 4.98
N GLY A 64 -14.96 -2.05 4.47
CA GLY A 64 -14.19 -2.99 5.29
C GLY A 64 -14.78 -4.38 5.39
N GLU A 65 -13.91 -5.35 5.60
CA GLU A 65 -14.23 -6.77 5.83
C GLU A 65 -13.04 -7.50 6.44
N THR A 66 -13.24 -8.74 6.81
CA THR A 66 -12.17 -9.64 7.26
C THR A 66 -11.65 -10.45 6.09
N LEU A 67 -10.34 -10.41 5.88
CA LEU A 67 -9.60 -11.25 4.95
C LEU A 67 -8.90 -12.35 5.75
N THR A 68 -8.96 -13.58 5.26
CA THR A 68 -8.39 -14.74 5.96
C THR A 68 -7.56 -15.57 4.99
N LEU A 69 -6.39 -15.96 5.42
CA LEU A 69 -5.51 -16.89 4.70
C LEU A 69 -5.30 -18.13 5.56
N ILE A 70 -5.66 -19.29 5.02
CA ILE A 70 -5.55 -20.60 5.68
C ILE A 70 -4.59 -21.47 4.88
N ASP A 71 -3.69 -22.18 5.56
CA ASP A 71 -2.74 -23.08 4.92
C ASP A 71 -3.40 -24.39 4.43
N SER A 72 -2.62 -25.24 3.76
CA SER A 72 -3.10 -26.52 3.24
C SER A 72 -3.46 -27.56 4.33
N ASN A 73 -3.08 -27.33 5.59
CA ASN A 73 -3.45 -28.16 6.73
C ASN A 73 -4.74 -27.68 7.42
N GLY A 74 -5.27 -26.51 6.99
CA GLY A 74 -6.42 -25.87 7.59
C GLY A 74 -6.06 -24.98 8.80
N GLU A 75 -4.78 -24.63 8.96
CA GLU A 75 -4.31 -23.73 10.01
C GLU A 75 -4.33 -22.28 9.54
N LEU A 76 -4.65 -21.35 10.45
CA LEU A 76 -4.66 -19.93 10.15
C LEU A 76 -3.22 -19.43 9.90
N ALA A 77 -2.95 -19.00 8.69
CA ALA A 77 -1.67 -18.40 8.31
C ALA A 77 -1.68 -16.89 8.55
N ASP A 78 -2.77 -16.20 8.18
CA ASP A 78 -2.92 -14.77 8.39
C ASP A 78 -4.38 -14.34 8.41
N VAL A 79 -4.68 -13.24 9.10
CA VAL A 79 -6.00 -12.64 9.15
C VAL A 79 -5.88 -11.13 9.36
N ILE A 80 -6.67 -10.36 8.64
CA ILE A 80 -6.79 -8.92 8.81
C ILE A 80 -8.26 -8.50 8.72
N THR A 81 -8.66 -7.56 9.55
CA THR A 81 -9.96 -6.87 9.43
C THR A 81 -9.68 -5.39 9.19
N TYR A 82 -9.91 -4.92 7.97
CA TYR A 82 -9.73 -3.52 7.59
C TYR A 82 -11.04 -2.75 7.59
N SER A 83 -10.94 -1.43 7.62
CA SER A 83 -12.03 -0.47 7.47
C SER A 83 -11.65 0.62 6.46
N ASP A 84 -12.62 1.47 6.10
CA ASP A 84 -12.44 2.62 5.21
C ASP A 84 -12.04 3.92 5.93
N GLY A 85 -11.86 3.87 7.25
CA GLY A 85 -11.54 5.05 8.08
C GLY A 85 -12.74 5.93 8.42
N PHE A 86 -13.95 5.51 8.05
CA PHE A 86 -15.19 6.31 8.24
C PHE A 86 -16.23 5.65 9.15
N GLN A 87 -15.88 4.56 9.85
CA GLN A 87 -16.81 3.82 10.71
C GLN A 87 -17.03 4.46 12.10
N GLY A 88 -16.69 5.71 12.27
CA GLY A 88 -16.89 6.50 13.48
C GLY A 88 -15.61 7.15 13.99
N ASP A 89 -15.71 7.87 15.11
CA ASP A 89 -14.60 8.65 15.67
C ASP A 89 -13.40 7.78 16.15
N ASP A 90 -13.61 6.48 16.34
CA ASP A 90 -12.59 5.52 16.76
C ASP A 90 -11.95 4.75 15.60
N ASP A 91 -12.40 4.96 14.36
CA ASP A 91 -11.83 4.34 13.17
C ASP A 91 -10.54 5.07 12.78
N GLN A 92 -9.42 4.37 12.88
CA GLN A 92 -8.08 4.92 12.66
C GLN A 92 -7.43 4.40 11.37
N TRP A 93 -8.19 3.69 10.53
CA TRP A 93 -7.70 3.26 9.23
C TRP A 93 -7.48 4.45 8.30
N PRO A 94 -6.45 4.43 7.43
CA PRO A 94 -6.17 5.53 6.50
C PRO A 94 -7.33 5.78 5.53
N PRO A 95 -8.05 6.93 5.66
CA PRO A 95 -9.25 7.19 4.85
C PRO A 95 -8.94 7.54 3.39
N GLU A 96 -7.71 7.95 3.07
CA GLU A 96 -7.29 8.30 1.71
C GLU A 96 -7.26 7.08 0.77
N ALA A 97 -7.26 5.86 1.33
CA ALA A 97 -7.40 4.63 0.56
C ALA A 97 -8.85 4.40 0.08
N ASP A 98 -9.84 5.14 0.61
CA ASP A 98 -11.22 5.08 0.15
C ASP A 98 -11.50 6.11 -0.95
N ALA A 99 -11.82 5.60 -2.14
CA ALA A 99 -12.30 6.35 -3.31
C ALA A 99 -11.35 7.40 -3.92
N GLU A 100 -10.21 7.71 -3.34
CA GLU A 100 -9.24 8.68 -3.87
C GLU A 100 -8.15 8.03 -4.75
N GLY A 101 -8.20 6.72 -4.88
CA GLY A 101 -7.33 5.94 -5.77
C GLY A 101 -6.05 5.43 -5.12
N ALA A 102 -5.79 5.76 -3.85
CA ALA A 102 -4.74 5.13 -3.07
C ALA A 102 -5.13 3.70 -2.67
N THR A 103 -4.16 2.92 -2.23
CA THR A 103 -4.34 1.59 -1.65
C THR A 103 -3.89 1.59 -0.20
N LEU A 104 -4.41 0.66 0.61
CA LEU A 104 -3.84 0.40 1.93
C LEU A 104 -2.55 -0.39 1.74
N GLU A 105 -1.46 0.10 2.31
CA GLU A 105 -0.14 -0.52 2.29
C GLU A 105 0.39 -0.71 3.71
N LEU A 106 0.86 -1.91 4.02
CA LEU A 106 1.53 -2.18 5.30
C LEU A 106 2.88 -1.45 5.32
N ILE A 107 3.15 -0.66 6.35
CA ILE A 107 4.35 0.19 6.48
C ILE A 107 5.63 -0.66 6.58
N ASP A 108 5.58 -1.76 7.32
CA ASP A 108 6.67 -2.72 7.47
C ASP A 108 6.08 -4.12 7.70
N ALA A 109 6.57 -5.09 6.96
CA ALA A 109 6.10 -6.48 6.99
C ALA A 109 6.32 -7.19 8.35
N ASN A 110 7.05 -6.59 9.29
CA ASN A 110 7.24 -7.11 10.65
C ASN A 110 6.24 -6.52 11.66
N LEU A 111 5.42 -5.56 11.25
CA LEU A 111 4.38 -4.99 12.12
C LEU A 111 3.17 -5.92 12.21
N ASP A 112 2.36 -5.72 13.25
CA ASP A 112 1.07 -6.38 13.38
C ASP A 112 0.09 -5.79 12.36
N ASN A 113 -0.31 -6.58 11.38
CA ASN A 113 -1.23 -6.16 10.33
C ASN A 113 -2.69 -6.03 10.78
N ASN A 114 -3.01 -6.38 12.02
CA ASN A 114 -4.37 -6.23 12.58
C ASN A 114 -4.60 -4.87 13.27
N VAL A 115 -3.61 -3.98 13.26
CA VAL A 115 -3.74 -2.65 13.86
C VAL A 115 -3.62 -1.56 12.80
N PRO A 116 -4.52 -0.55 12.80
CA PRO A 116 -4.53 0.51 11.79
C PRO A 116 -3.22 1.28 11.66
N GLU A 117 -2.51 1.47 12.79
CA GLU A 117 -1.24 2.20 12.85
C GLU A 117 -0.10 1.54 12.07
N SER A 118 -0.26 0.27 11.70
CA SER A 118 0.69 -0.46 10.84
C SER A 118 0.48 -0.17 9.36
N TRP A 119 -0.59 0.52 9.00
CA TRP A 119 -1.01 0.77 7.62
C TRP A 119 -0.92 2.23 7.25
N GLN A 120 -0.71 2.48 5.99
CA GLN A 120 -0.72 3.81 5.37
C GLN A 120 -1.48 3.77 4.05
N SER A 121 -1.90 4.95 3.59
CA SER A 121 -2.32 5.11 2.20
C SER A 121 -1.09 5.13 1.31
N SER A 122 -1.17 4.50 0.13
CA SER A 122 -0.06 4.48 -0.83
C SER A 122 0.32 5.90 -1.27
N TYR A 123 1.62 6.15 -1.42
CA TYR A 123 2.14 7.38 -2.04
C TYR A 123 2.07 7.32 -3.58
N VAL A 124 1.93 6.13 -4.15
CA VAL A 124 1.70 5.95 -5.59
C VAL A 124 0.21 5.91 -5.86
N VAL A 125 -0.31 6.96 -6.51
CA VAL A 125 -1.73 7.11 -6.82
C VAL A 125 -1.87 7.37 -8.33
N PRO A 126 -2.79 6.69 -9.01
CA PRO A 126 -3.70 5.68 -8.50
C PRO A 126 -3.07 4.28 -8.45
N GLY A 127 -3.55 3.47 -7.50
CA GLY A 127 -3.42 2.01 -7.55
C GLY A 127 -2.27 1.39 -6.78
N GLY A 128 -1.44 2.18 -6.05
CA GLY A 128 -0.35 1.63 -5.24
C GLY A 128 0.76 0.98 -6.07
N THR A 129 1.43 -0.02 -5.49
CA THR A 129 2.60 -0.69 -6.05
C THR A 129 2.39 -2.21 -6.21
N PRO A 130 1.29 -2.69 -6.86
CA PRO A 130 0.95 -4.11 -6.90
C PRO A 130 2.05 -4.96 -7.55
N GLY A 131 2.57 -5.95 -6.81
CA GLY A 131 3.65 -6.84 -7.20
C GLY A 131 5.05 -6.34 -6.83
N TYR A 132 5.14 -5.20 -6.17
CA TYR A 132 6.40 -4.57 -5.78
C TYR A 132 6.37 -4.13 -4.31
N GLU A 133 7.51 -3.72 -3.79
CA GLU A 133 7.63 -3.14 -2.47
C GLU A 133 6.67 -1.94 -2.29
N ASN A 134 6.03 -1.88 -1.13
CA ASN A 134 5.08 -0.82 -0.80
C ASN A 134 5.75 0.56 -0.86
N SER A 135 4.97 1.56 -1.22
CA SER A 135 5.48 2.92 -1.38
C SER A 135 5.93 3.50 -0.04
N SER A 136 7.05 4.21 -0.05
CA SER A 136 7.52 4.97 1.10
C SER A 136 7.20 6.45 0.94
N ALA A 137 7.11 7.17 2.06
CA ALA A 137 7.03 8.62 2.02
C ALA A 137 8.16 9.18 1.16
N PRO A 138 7.90 10.19 0.33
CA PRO A 138 8.98 10.91 -0.34
C PRO A 138 10.03 11.33 0.68
N GLU A 139 11.30 11.23 0.31
CA GLU A 139 12.36 11.77 1.16
C GLU A 139 12.09 13.26 1.40
N ASP A 140 12.26 13.69 2.66
CA ASP A 140 12.13 15.09 3.02
C ASP A 140 13.37 15.83 2.52
N VAL A 141 13.23 16.54 1.40
CA VAL A 141 14.28 17.37 0.82
C VAL A 141 14.13 18.78 1.37
N GLU A 142 15.03 19.17 2.26
CA GLU A 142 15.05 20.51 2.84
C GLU A 142 15.58 21.52 1.83
N GLY A 143 14.90 22.67 1.71
CA GLY A 143 15.28 23.76 0.81
C GLY A 143 14.20 24.83 0.75
N CYS A 144 14.43 25.88 -0.04
CA CYS A 144 13.43 26.95 -0.23
C CYS A 144 12.28 26.48 -1.12
N THR A 145 11.06 26.43 -0.58
CA THR A 145 9.83 26.00 -1.29
C THR A 145 9.02 27.14 -1.88
N ASP A 146 9.43 28.40 -1.65
CA ASP A 146 8.73 29.58 -2.18
C ASP A 146 9.16 29.88 -3.62
N THR A 147 8.22 29.78 -4.56
CA THR A 147 8.46 30.03 -6.00
C THR A 147 8.83 31.48 -6.33
N ASP A 148 8.59 32.43 -5.43
CA ASP A 148 8.95 33.84 -5.57
C ASP A 148 10.36 34.14 -5.02
N ALA A 149 11.01 33.17 -4.38
CA ALA A 149 12.38 33.32 -3.88
C ALA A 149 13.41 33.14 -4.99
N CYS A 150 14.55 33.80 -4.84
CA CYS A 150 15.65 33.77 -5.81
C CYS A 150 16.37 32.40 -5.82
N ASN A 151 16.30 31.68 -4.72
CA ASN A 151 16.89 30.37 -4.54
C ASN A 151 15.83 29.25 -4.37
N PHE A 152 14.65 29.43 -5.02
CA PHE A 152 13.63 28.39 -5.06
C PHE A 152 14.22 27.07 -5.52
N ASP A 153 13.99 26.01 -4.75
CA ASP A 153 14.38 24.64 -5.08
C ASP A 153 13.13 23.81 -5.41
N SER A 154 12.99 23.46 -6.68
CA SER A 154 11.84 22.65 -7.15
C SER A 154 11.84 21.21 -6.63
N GLU A 155 12.95 20.72 -6.06
CA GLU A 155 13.06 19.40 -5.47
C GLU A 155 12.80 19.43 -3.96
N ALA A 156 12.80 20.62 -3.33
CA ALA A 156 12.49 20.74 -1.91
C ALA A 156 11.02 20.39 -1.63
N THR A 157 10.82 19.54 -0.61
CA THR A 157 9.51 19.15 -0.09
C THR A 157 9.21 19.81 1.26
N SER A 158 10.23 20.36 1.92
CA SER A 158 10.17 21.03 3.22
C SER A 158 10.96 22.32 3.20
N ASP A 159 10.34 23.43 3.66
CA ASP A 159 11.01 24.73 3.76
C ASP A 159 11.96 24.74 4.98
N ASP A 160 13.24 24.93 4.72
CA ASP A 160 14.28 25.04 5.73
C ASP A 160 14.52 26.48 6.20
N GLY A 161 13.74 27.43 5.72
CA GLY A 161 13.88 28.86 6.00
C GLY A 161 15.04 29.54 5.28
N SER A 162 15.61 28.90 4.24
CA SER A 162 16.73 29.43 3.48
C SER A 162 16.31 30.36 2.34
N CYS A 163 15.00 30.64 2.16
CA CYS A 163 14.50 31.46 1.08
C CYS A 163 15.12 32.85 1.06
N GLU A 164 15.71 33.23 -0.06
CA GLU A 164 16.30 34.54 -0.31
C GLU A 164 15.43 35.29 -1.30
N TYR A 165 15.15 36.58 -0.98
CA TYR A 165 14.32 37.43 -1.82
C TYR A 165 15.13 38.60 -2.37
N PRO A 166 14.78 39.14 -3.56
CA PRO A 166 15.48 40.29 -4.09
C PRO A 166 15.29 41.54 -3.19
N GLU A 167 16.29 42.44 -3.21
CA GLU A 167 16.15 43.73 -2.54
C GLU A 167 15.06 44.58 -3.23
N GLU A 168 14.53 45.58 -2.50
CA GLU A 168 13.48 46.45 -3.00
C GLU A 168 13.90 47.14 -4.30
N ASN A 169 13.13 46.93 -5.38
CA ASN A 169 13.35 47.41 -6.76
C ASN A 169 14.44 46.68 -7.57
N PHE A 170 14.89 45.51 -7.10
CA PHE A 170 15.75 44.62 -7.87
C PHE A 170 15.02 43.30 -8.18
N ASP A 171 15.50 42.57 -9.16
CA ASP A 171 15.13 41.16 -9.37
C ASP A 171 16.24 40.26 -8.86
N CYS A 172 16.07 38.93 -8.99
CA CYS A 172 17.03 37.98 -8.49
C CYS A 172 18.40 38.02 -9.18
N ASP A 173 18.51 38.72 -10.29
CA ASP A 173 19.76 38.90 -11.06
C ASP A 173 20.47 40.22 -10.73
N GLY A 174 19.85 41.11 -9.97
CA GLY A 174 20.38 42.42 -9.51
C GLY A 174 20.08 43.60 -10.37
#